data_b35cc50e1c90cabe012035c431b1bd14
#
_entry.id   b35cc50e1c90cabe012035c431b1bd14
#
_cell.length_a   1.000
_cell.length_b   1.000
_cell.length_c   1.000
_cell.angle_alpha   90.00
_cell.angle_beta   90.00
_cell.angle_gamma   90.00
#
_symmetry.space_group_name_H-M   'P 1'
#
loop_
_entity.id
_entity.type
_entity.pdbx_description
1 polymer ?
#
loop_
_entity_poly.entity_id
_entity_poly.type
_entity_poly.pdbx_seq_one_letter_code
_entity_poly.pdbx_strand_id
1 'polypeptide(L)'
;MDEVELYVYYKLARRDAKRLREIAARFPQVRLLLKDDGSSSDPPTWMEIHTGPLAETGERAMAAALEGLIAGTRHVERFRPA
;
A
#
# COMPACT_ATOMS: atom_id res chain seq x y z
N MET A 1 -1.95 -10.24 23.06
CA MET A 1 -2.57 -9.90 21.79
C MET A 1 -1.49 -9.76 20.74
N ASP A 2 -1.66 -10.43 19.62
CA ASP A 2 -0.65 -10.38 18.58
C ASP A 2 -0.79 -9.10 17.78
N GLU A 3 0.27 -8.34 17.74
CA GLU A 3 0.33 -7.20 16.83
C GLU A 3 0.92 -7.66 15.50
N VAL A 4 0.30 -7.22 14.43
CA VAL A 4 0.74 -7.54 13.09
C VAL A 4 0.99 -6.24 12.35
N GLU A 5 2.11 -6.20 11.63
CA GLU A 5 2.41 -5.12 10.70
C GLU A 5 2.42 -5.70 9.29
N LEU A 6 1.70 -5.08 8.40
CA LEU A 6 1.63 -5.51 7.01
C LEU A 6 2.36 -4.49 6.14
N TYR A 7 3.30 -4.99 5.36
CA TYR A 7 4.04 -4.20 4.39
C TYR A 7 3.60 -4.65 3.01
N VAL A 8 2.98 -3.74 2.28
CA VAL A 8 2.35 -4.05 1.01
C VAL A 8 3.00 -3.20 -0.06
N TYR A 9 3.46 -3.82 -1.15
CA TYR A 9 4.09 -3.04 -2.20
C TYR A 9 3.63 -3.52 -3.58
N TYR A 10 3.61 -2.58 -4.51
CA TYR A 10 3.10 -2.80 -5.86
C TYR A 10 3.56 -1.69 -6.80
N LYS A 11 3.36 -1.93 -8.07
CA LYS A 11 3.57 -0.93 -9.11
C LYS A 11 2.24 -0.27 -9.45
N LEU A 12 2.25 1.05 -9.60
CA LEU A 12 1.05 1.79 -10.00
C LEU A 12 1.51 3.04 -10.76
N ALA A 13 0.90 3.28 -11.92
CA ALA A 13 1.31 4.33 -12.83
C ALA A 13 1.24 5.72 -12.20
N ARG A 14 2.19 6.58 -12.54
CA ARG A 14 2.25 7.94 -12.00
C ARG A 14 0.97 8.73 -12.29
N ARG A 15 0.36 8.49 -13.43
CA ARG A 15 -0.90 9.16 -13.80
C ARG A 15 -2.04 8.83 -12.82
N ASP A 16 -1.95 7.71 -12.11
CA ASP A 16 -2.97 7.28 -11.15
C ASP A 16 -2.61 7.65 -9.70
N ALA A 17 -1.50 8.36 -9.49
CA ALA A 17 -1.02 8.69 -8.15
C ALA A 17 -2.04 9.51 -7.34
N LYS A 18 -2.70 10.45 -7.99
CA LYS A 18 -3.72 11.27 -7.31
C LYS A 18 -4.86 10.41 -6.82
N ARG A 19 -5.31 9.47 -7.66
CA ARG A 19 -6.37 8.53 -7.29
C ARG A 19 -5.95 7.65 -6.13
N LEU A 20 -4.73 7.14 -6.15
CA LEU A 20 -4.20 6.35 -5.05
C LEU A 20 -4.20 7.14 -3.75
N ARG A 21 -3.75 8.40 -3.77
CA ARG A 21 -3.72 9.25 -2.57
C ARG A 21 -5.13 9.52 -2.05
N GLU A 22 -6.09 9.73 -2.94
CA GLU A 22 -7.49 9.93 -2.55
C GLU A 22 -8.06 8.70 -1.87
N ILE A 23 -7.74 7.52 -2.39
CA ILE A 23 -8.19 6.26 -1.79
C ILE A 23 -7.52 6.07 -0.41
N ALA A 24 -6.21 6.27 -0.33
CA ALA A 24 -5.47 6.11 0.92
C ALA A 24 -5.96 7.08 2.01
N ALA A 25 -6.40 8.27 1.62
CA ALA A 25 -6.90 9.26 2.57
C ALA A 25 -8.15 8.80 3.32
N ARG A 26 -8.84 7.77 2.83
CA ARG A 26 -9.98 7.18 3.52
C ARG A 26 -9.56 6.27 4.68
N PHE A 27 -8.28 5.97 4.78
CA PHE A 27 -7.73 5.04 5.77
C PHE A 27 -6.61 5.75 6.52
N PRO A 28 -6.95 6.57 7.54
CA PRO A 28 -5.97 7.44 8.19
C PRO A 28 -4.84 6.70 8.90
N GLN A 29 -4.99 5.40 9.14
CA GLN A 29 -3.96 4.60 9.78
C GLN A 29 -2.96 4.00 8.80
N VAL A 30 -3.23 4.09 7.48
CA VAL A 30 -2.28 3.59 6.50
C VAL A 30 -1.20 4.64 6.22
N ARG A 31 0.04 4.19 6.14
CA ARG A 31 1.13 5.04 5.66
C ARG A 31 1.38 4.66 4.21
N LEU A 32 1.37 5.65 3.33
CA LEU A 32 1.64 5.45 1.91
C LEU A 32 2.99 6.05 1.58
N LEU A 33 3.87 5.23 1.00
CA LEU A 33 5.23 5.63 0.64
C LEU A 33 5.47 5.39 -0.84
N LEU A 34 6.25 6.25 -1.44
CA LEU A 34 6.74 6.08 -2.80
C LEU A 34 8.22 5.72 -2.71
N LYS A 35 8.63 4.66 -3.41
CA LYS A 35 10.02 4.25 -3.41
C LYS A 35 10.89 5.34 -4.04
N ASP A 36 11.91 5.75 -3.30
CA ASP A 36 12.87 6.75 -3.75
C ASP A 36 14.19 6.06 -4.10
N ASP A 37 14.29 5.60 -5.33
CA ASP A 37 15.48 4.91 -5.82
C ASP A 37 16.22 5.73 -6.89
N GLY A 38 15.88 7.00 -7.04
CA GLY A 38 16.47 7.86 -8.06
C GLY A 38 15.98 7.59 -9.46
N SER A 39 15.06 6.64 -9.62
CA SER A 39 14.53 6.28 -10.93
C SER A 39 13.36 7.18 -11.30
N SER A 40 13.27 7.50 -12.60
CA SER A 40 12.11 8.19 -13.16
C SER A 40 11.22 7.21 -13.93
N SER A 41 11.48 5.91 -13.83
CA SER A 41 10.69 4.91 -14.55
C SER A 41 9.22 4.89 -14.09
N ASP A 42 8.36 4.48 -14.98
CA ASP A 42 6.93 4.37 -14.77
C ASP A 42 6.49 2.97 -15.20
N PRO A 43 5.80 2.20 -14.38
CA PRO A 43 5.24 2.58 -13.07
C PRO A 43 6.25 2.51 -11.93
N PRO A 44 6.21 3.48 -10.99
CA PRO A 44 7.03 3.39 -9.80
C PRO A 44 6.47 2.40 -8.79
N THR A 45 7.27 2.08 -7.78
CA THR A 45 6.87 1.20 -6.68
C THR A 45 6.30 2.03 -5.53
N TRP A 46 5.16 1.61 -5.02
CA TRP A 46 4.49 2.20 -3.86
C TRP A 46 4.48 1.19 -2.73
N MET A 47 4.43 1.70 -1.50
CA MET A 47 4.32 0.85 -0.32
C MET A 47 3.25 1.39 0.61
N GLU A 48 2.41 0.48 1.12
CA GLU A 48 1.48 0.76 2.22
C GLU A 48 2.01 0.05 3.45
N ILE A 49 1.93 0.73 4.59
CA ILE A 49 2.23 0.10 5.88
C ILE A 49 0.96 0.17 6.71
N HIS A 50 0.48 -1.01 7.11
CA HIS A 50 -0.72 -1.15 7.93
C HIS A 50 -0.31 -1.69 9.28
N THR A 51 -0.68 -1.00 10.35
CA THR A 51 -0.36 -1.40 11.71
C THR A 51 -1.60 -1.32 12.60
N GLY A 52 -1.53 -1.95 13.76
CA GLY A 52 -2.60 -1.89 14.74
C GLY A 52 -3.70 -2.92 14.52
N PRO A 53 -4.77 -2.86 15.33
CA PRO A 53 -5.80 -3.90 15.31
C PRO A 53 -6.60 -3.97 14.02
N LEU A 54 -6.60 -2.90 13.21
CA LEU A 54 -7.34 -2.86 11.95
C LEU A 54 -6.43 -3.05 10.74
N ALA A 55 -5.18 -3.51 10.94
CA ALA A 55 -4.23 -3.64 9.84
C ALA A 55 -4.75 -4.54 8.71
N GLU A 56 -5.26 -5.72 9.06
CA GLU A 56 -5.75 -6.66 8.05
C GLU A 56 -7.00 -6.15 7.35
N THR A 57 -7.91 -5.53 8.10
CA THR A 57 -9.12 -4.95 7.52
C THR A 57 -8.77 -3.82 6.55
N GLY A 58 -7.86 -2.94 6.95
CA GLY A 58 -7.41 -1.83 6.11
C GLY A 58 -6.72 -2.31 4.84
N GLU A 59 -5.87 -3.33 4.96
CA GLU A 59 -5.17 -3.88 3.81
C GLU A 59 -6.16 -4.46 2.79
N ARG A 60 -7.15 -5.23 3.25
CA ARG A 60 -8.15 -5.80 2.34
C ARG A 60 -9.00 -4.73 1.68
N ALA A 61 -9.34 -3.67 2.42
CA ALA A 61 -10.12 -2.57 1.86
C ALA A 61 -9.32 -1.81 0.80
N MET A 62 -8.03 -1.59 1.04
CA MET A 62 -7.15 -0.97 0.04
C MET A 62 -7.02 -1.85 -1.20
N ALA A 63 -6.83 -3.16 -1.01
CA ALA A 63 -6.72 -4.10 -2.12
C ALA A 63 -7.96 -4.04 -3.02
N ALA A 64 -9.14 -4.03 -2.43
CA ALA A 64 -10.40 -3.94 -3.18
C ALA A 64 -10.51 -2.60 -3.92
N ALA A 65 -10.18 -1.50 -3.25
CA ALA A 65 -10.30 -0.17 -3.83
C ALA A 65 -9.31 0.06 -4.98
N LEU A 66 -8.15 -0.61 -4.96
CA LEU A 66 -7.12 -0.45 -5.97
C LEU A 66 -7.20 -1.48 -7.10
N GLU A 67 -8.19 -2.36 -7.07
CA GLU A 67 -8.37 -3.36 -8.12
C GLU A 67 -8.51 -2.65 -9.47
N GLY A 68 -7.73 -3.12 -10.45
CA GLY A 68 -7.70 -2.53 -11.77
C GLY A 68 -6.74 -1.37 -11.94
N LEU A 69 -6.19 -0.81 -10.86
CA LEU A 69 -5.20 0.26 -10.92
C LEU A 69 -3.77 -0.24 -10.83
N ILE A 70 -3.55 -1.36 -10.16
CA ILE A 70 -2.22 -1.91 -9.91
C ILE A 70 -1.70 -2.58 -11.18
N ALA A 71 -0.44 -2.30 -11.51
CA ALA A 71 0.26 -2.98 -12.59
C ALA A 71 0.99 -4.18 -12.00
N GLY A 72 0.56 -5.39 -12.37
CA GLY A 72 1.15 -6.62 -11.85
C GLY A 72 0.57 -7.01 -10.49
N THR A 73 1.42 -7.55 -9.62
CA THR A 73 1.00 -8.20 -8.38
C THR A 73 1.09 -7.24 -7.20
N ARG A 74 0.10 -7.33 -6.33
CA ARG A 74 0.12 -6.70 -5.01
C ARG A 74 0.78 -7.68 -4.03
N HIS A 75 1.94 -7.31 -3.50
CA HIS A 75 2.72 -8.14 -2.59
C HIS A 75 2.41 -7.74 -1.15
N VAL A 76 2.09 -8.72 -0.31
CA VAL A 76 1.79 -8.49 1.11
C VAL A 76 2.77 -9.30 1.94
N GLU A 77 3.52 -8.61 2.81
CA GLU A 77 4.44 -9.25 3.75
C GLU A 77 3.97 -8.98 5.17
N ARG A 78 3.94 -10.02 5.96
CA ARG A 78 3.38 -10.00 7.30
C ARG A 78 4.51 -10.10 8.31
N PHE A 79 4.60 -9.14 9.20
CA PHE A 79 5.63 -9.09 10.23
C PHE A 79 5.00 -9.02 11.61
N ARG A 80 5.72 -9.51 12.60
CA ARG A 80 5.36 -9.41 14.01
C ARG A 80 6.53 -8.82 14.77
N PRO A 81 6.29 -8.12 15.88
CA PRO A 81 7.38 -7.70 16.76
C PRO A 81 8.20 -8.93 17.19
N ALA A 82 9.52 -8.77 17.19
CA ALA A 82 10.43 -9.83 17.56
C ALA A 82 10.57 -9.97 19.08
#